data_54621aa0cf963850a5076a6f4d287cea
#
_entry.id   54621aa0cf963850a5076a6f4d287cea
#
_cell.length_a   1.000
_cell.length_b   1.000
_cell.length_c   1.000
_cell.angle_alpha   90.00
_cell.angle_beta   90.00
_cell.angle_gamma   90.00
#
_symmetry.space_group_name_H-M   'P 1'
#
loop_
_entity.id
_entity.type
_entity.pdbx_description
1 polymer ?
#
loop_
_entity_poly.entity_id
_entity_poly.type
_entity_poly.pdbx_seq_one_letter_code
_entity_poly.pdbx_strand_id
1 'polypeptide(L)'
;ACAAAAAIGVTVCVASGDGGSSDGQSDGAPHADFPASSPHALGCGGTTLSASGTTITSETAWSDSGGGVSETFALPSWQSSAHVPAPTSPSGGRGVPDVSADADPNSGYSVRVDGESVVVGGTSAVAPLWAGLIALMNQQLGTSVGFINPKLYGLNGYPNSPGPLRDITAGSNGAYDAGVGWDPVTGLGSPDGARLEKALS
;
A
#
# COMPACT_ATOMS: atom_id res chain seq x y z
N ALA A 1 18.24 8.14 -2.39
CA ALA A 1 17.59 8.70 -1.20
C ALA A 1 16.93 7.59 -0.38
N CYS A 2 15.94 6.78 -0.93
CA CYS A 2 15.21 5.77 -0.17
C CYS A 2 16.10 4.72 0.50
N ALA A 3 17.13 4.20 -0.20
CA ALA A 3 18.07 3.24 0.39
C ALA A 3 18.84 3.82 1.58
N ALA A 4 19.23 5.10 1.51
CA ALA A 4 19.89 5.77 2.62
C ALA A 4 18.96 5.97 3.82
N ALA A 5 17.69 6.30 3.57
CA ALA A 5 16.65 6.40 4.61
C ALA A 5 16.42 5.04 5.29
N ALA A 6 16.23 3.99 4.51
CA ALA A 6 16.06 2.63 5.02
C ALA A 6 17.27 2.17 5.87
N ALA A 7 18.49 2.48 5.44
CA ALA A 7 19.73 2.11 6.14
C ALA A 7 19.85 2.77 7.53
N ILE A 8 19.25 3.93 7.73
CA ILE A 8 19.23 4.64 9.05
C ILE A 8 17.90 4.40 9.80
N GLY A 9 17.11 3.43 9.39
CA GLY A 9 15.88 3.05 10.08
C GLY A 9 14.70 4.00 9.87
N VAL A 10 14.58 4.59 8.68
CA VAL A 10 13.46 5.46 8.30
C VAL A 10 12.59 4.76 7.26
N THR A 11 11.27 4.71 7.49
CA THR A 11 10.29 4.29 6.49
C THR A 11 9.93 5.50 5.62
N VAL A 12 10.04 5.34 4.30
CA VAL A 12 9.57 6.31 3.29
C VAL A 12 8.27 5.80 2.70
N CYS A 13 7.15 6.44 3.00
CA CYS A 13 5.84 6.10 2.45
C CYS A 13 5.63 6.84 1.12
N VAL A 14 5.18 6.12 0.10
CA VAL A 14 5.04 6.65 -1.27
C VAL A 14 3.73 6.18 -1.87
N ALA A 15 2.95 7.12 -2.41
CA ALA A 15 1.76 6.83 -3.20
C ALA A 15 2.10 5.94 -4.41
N SER A 16 1.29 4.93 -4.70
CA SER A 16 1.55 4.00 -5.80
C SER A 16 1.02 4.47 -7.16
N GLY A 17 0.30 5.60 -7.19
CA GLY A 17 -0.28 6.19 -8.40
C GLY A 17 -1.80 6.15 -8.40
N ASP A 18 -2.40 7.00 -9.24
CA ASP A 18 -3.85 7.21 -9.35
C ASP A 18 -4.34 7.02 -10.80
N GLY A 19 -3.63 6.22 -11.59
CA GLY A 19 -3.94 5.92 -13.00
C GLY A 19 -4.21 4.44 -13.27
N GLY A 20 -4.56 3.67 -12.22
CA GLY A 20 -4.73 2.23 -12.31
C GLY A 20 -3.43 1.53 -12.70
N SER A 21 -3.54 0.33 -13.25
CA SER A 21 -2.37 -0.45 -13.67
C SER A 21 -1.60 0.16 -14.85
N SER A 22 -2.21 1.07 -15.61
CA SER A 22 -1.54 1.72 -16.75
C SER A 22 -0.64 2.88 -16.34
N ASP A 23 -0.78 3.39 -15.11
CA ASP A 23 -0.12 4.61 -14.61
C ASP A 23 -0.28 5.81 -15.57
N GLY A 24 -1.46 5.88 -16.22
CA GLY A 24 -1.78 6.91 -17.21
C GLY A 24 -1.05 6.77 -18.56
N GLN A 25 -0.30 5.68 -18.78
CA GLN A 25 0.34 5.42 -20.08
C GLN A 25 -0.67 4.84 -21.08
N SER A 26 -0.43 5.07 -22.37
CA SER A 26 -1.32 4.66 -23.46
C SER A 26 -0.77 3.54 -24.34
N ASP A 27 0.27 2.84 -23.89
CA ASP A 27 0.93 1.77 -24.63
C ASP A 27 0.25 0.39 -24.44
N GLY A 28 -0.78 0.33 -23.57
CA GLY A 28 -1.54 -0.88 -23.28
C GLY A 28 -0.85 -1.85 -22.31
N ALA A 29 0.28 -1.47 -21.74
CA ALA A 29 1.03 -2.26 -20.76
C ALA A 29 0.76 -1.77 -19.30
N PRO A 30 0.91 -2.65 -18.29
CA PRO A 30 0.91 -2.21 -16.91
C PRO A 30 2.25 -1.59 -16.53
N HIS A 31 2.19 -0.53 -15.68
CA HIS A 31 3.33 0.22 -15.21
C HIS A 31 3.29 0.37 -13.68
N ALA A 32 4.38 0.00 -13.02
CA ALA A 32 4.54 0.25 -11.58
C ALA A 32 5.33 1.56 -11.37
N ASP A 33 4.66 2.55 -10.79
CA ASP A 33 5.20 3.90 -10.63
C ASP A 33 6.45 3.96 -9.74
N PHE A 34 7.31 4.94 -10.02
CA PHE A 34 8.46 5.30 -9.19
C PHE A 34 8.18 6.66 -8.51
N PRO A 35 8.48 6.82 -7.20
CA PRO A 35 9.37 5.99 -6.37
C PRO A 35 8.70 4.85 -5.58
N ALA A 36 7.41 4.55 -5.74
CA ALA A 36 6.72 3.46 -5.03
C ALA A 36 7.34 2.09 -5.33
N SER A 37 7.83 1.87 -6.57
CA SER A 37 8.52 0.65 -6.97
C SER A 37 9.95 0.49 -6.40
N SER A 38 10.49 1.50 -5.70
CA SER A 38 11.76 1.35 -4.99
C SER A 38 11.69 0.20 -3.97
N PRO A 39 12.68 -0.72 -3.92
CA PRO A 39 12.71 -1.77 -2.89
C PRO A 39 13.01 -1.26 -1.48
N HIS A 40 13.16 0.05 -1.31
CA HIS A 40 13.44 0.75 -0.05
C HIS A 40 12.36 1.78 0.31
N ALA A 41 11.20 1.71 -0.33
CA ALA A 41 10.03 2.53 -0.03
C ALA A 41 8.84 1.63 0.32
N LEU A 42 7.93 2.13 1.16
CA LEU A 42 6.61 1.54 1.39
C LEU A 42 5.66 2.09 0.33
N GLY A 43 5.33 1.29 -0.67
CA GLY A 43 4.34 1.63 -1.68
C GLY A 43 2.93 1.54 -1.11
N CYS A 44 2.17 2.62 -1.21
CA CYS A 44 0.84 2.77 -0.63
C CYS A 44 -0.21 2.84 -1.74
N GLY A 45 -1.02 1.81 -1.88
CA GLY A 45 -2.13 1.69 -2.83
C GLY A 45 -3.47 2.16 -2.26
N GLY A 46 -4.51 2.04 -3.06
CA GLY A 46 -5.83 2.58 -2.78
C GLY A 46 -6.95 1.57 -2.67
N THR A 47 -7.85 1.81 -1.72
CA THR A 47 -9.13 1.11 -1.59
C THR A 47 -10.31 2.08 -1.70
N THR A 48 -11.50 1.53 -1.93
CA THR A 48 -12.80 2.19 -1.76
C THR A 48 -13.41 1.66 -0.48
N LEU A 49 -13.63 2.53 0.51
CA LEU A 49 -14.10 2.18 1.84
C LEU A 49 -15.55 2.62 2.05
N SER A 50 -16.37 1.72 2.57
CA SER A 50 -17.70 2.04 3.10
C SER A 50 -17.76 1.71 4.59
N ALA A 51 -18.28 2.65 5.39
CA ALA A 51 -18.41 2.49 6.82
C ALA A 51 -19.75 3.00 7.35
N SER A 52 -20.21 2.43 8.46
CA SER A 52 -21.34 2.93 9.23
C SER A 52 -20.88 3.19 10.66
N GLY A 53 -20.74 4.46 11.01
CA GLY A 53 -20.08 4.87 12.23
C GLY A 53 -18.62 4.42 12.24
N THR A 54 -18.23 3.61 13.20
CA THR A 54 -16.88 3.04 13.33
C THR A 54 -16.72 1.65 12.73
N THR A 55 -17.76 1.13 12.09
CA THR A 55 -17.77 -0.23 11.52
C THR A 55 -17.57 -0.17 10.02
N ILE A 56 -16.52 -0.78 9.52
CA ILE A 56 -16.30 -0.98 8.09
C ILE A 56 -17.31 -2.00 7.59
N THR A 57 -18.17 -1.60 6.63
CA THR A 57 -19.20 -2.44 6.03
C THR A 57 -18.73 -3.10 4.74
N SER A 58 -17.84 -2.44 4.00
CA SER A 58 -17.22 -2.94 2.78
C SER A 58 -15.90 -2.23 2.54
N GLU A 59 -14.93 -2.94 2.00
CA GLU A 59 -13.68 -2.37 1.50
C GLU A 59 -13.23 -3.20 0.29
N THR A 60 -13.01 -2.54 -0.84
CA THR A 60 -12.60 -3.14 -2.11
C THR A 60 -11.43 -2.37 -2.70
N ALA A 61 -10.72 -2.97 -3.63
CA ALA A 61 -9.70 -2.24 -4.39
C ALA A 61 -10.33 -1.03 -5.10
N TRP A 62 -9.65 0.11 -5.06
CA TRP A 62 -9.99 1.28 -5.85
C TRP A 62 -9.48 1.07 -7.29
N SER A 63 -10.35 1.31 -8.30
CA SER A 63 -10.03 1.05 -9.71
C SER A 63 -8.85 1.86 -10.23
N ASP A 64 -8.63 3.04 -9.67
CA ASP A 64 -7.54 3.93 -10.08
C ASP A 64 -6.27 3.73 -9.24
N SER A 65 -6.26 2.78 -8.28
CA SER A 65 -5.06 2.43 -7.51
C SER A 65 -3.93 2.00 -8.43
N GLY A 66 -2.82 2.74 -8.42
CA GLY A 66 -1.61 2.35 -9.11
C GLY A 66 -1.00 1.08 -8.51
N GLY A 67 -0.47 0.22 -9.37
CA GLY A 67 0.16 -1.02 -8.92
C GLY A 67 0.52 -1.93 -10.08
N GLY A 68 1.28 -2.95 -9.76
CA GLY A 68 1.80 -3.88 -10.75
C GLY A 68 3.15 -4.45 -10.36
N VAL A 69 3.94 -4.85 -11.35
CA VAL A 69 5.28 -5.41 -11.16
C VAL A 69 6.30 -4.51 -11.85
N SER A 70 7.30 -4.08 -11.09
CA SER A 70 8.39 -3.27 -11.64
C SER A 70 9.20 -4.06 -12.66
N GLU A 71 9.46 -3.47 -13.81
CA GLU A 71 10.35 -3.99 -14.85
C GLU A 71 11.82 -3.59 -14.60
N THR A 72 12.08 -2.73 -13.61
CA THR A 72 13.40 -2.16 -13.31
C THR A 72 14.01 -2.72 -12.04
N PHE A 73 13.23 -2.90 -10.99
CA PHE A 73 13.72 -3.34 -9.67
C PHE A 73 13.41 -4.81 -9.47
N ALA A 74 14.45 -5.59 -9.14
CA ALA A 74 14.33 -7.00 -8.83
C ALA A 74 13.44 -7.24 -7.60
N LEU A 75 12.85 -8.43 -7.53
CA LEU A 75 12.07 -8.89 -6.39
C LEU A 75 12.94 -8.89 -5.13
N PRO A 76 12.60 -8.09 -4.10
CA PRO A 76 13.34 -8.08 -2.86
C PRO A 76 13.16 -9.42 -2.10
N SER A 77 14.19 -9.83 -1.35
CA SER A 77 14.13 -11.08 -0.59
C SER A 77 12.97 -11.12 0.41
N TRP A 78 12.61 -9.99 1.01
CA TRP A 78 11.51 -9.89 1.95
C TRP A 78 10.12 -10.02 1.27
N GLN A 79 10.02 -9.87 -0.07
CA GLN A 79 8.78 -10.03 -0.84
C GLN A 79 8.67 -11.43 -1.48
N SER A 80 9.65 -12.30 -1.32
CA SER A 80 9.74 -13.59 -2.03
C SER A 80 8.55 -14.53 -1.78
N SER A 81 7.88 -14.43 -0.63
CA SER A 81 6.70 -15.24 -0.28
C SER A 81 5.37 -14.64 -0.73
N ALA A 82 5.37 -13.47 -1.37
CA ALA A 82 4.16 -12.75 -1.75
C ALA A 82 3.54 -13.23 -3.08
N HIS A 83 4.17 -14.22 -3.75
CA HIS A 83 3.71 -14.74 -5.04
C HIS A 83 3.53 -13.67 -6.13
N VAL A 84 4.42 -12.67 -6.12
CA VAL A 84 4.41 -11.59 -7.12
C VAL A 84 4.45 -12.19 -8.52
N PRO A 85 3.59 -11.76 -9.46
CA PRO A 85 3.65 -12.20 -10.86
C PRO A 85 5.03 -11.97 -11.47
N ALA A 86 5.40 -12.83 -12.41
CA ALA A 86 6.69 -12.71 -13.09
C ALA A 86 6.73 -11.41 -13.92
N PRO A 87 7.82 -10.63 -13.86
CA PRO A 87 8.02 -9.48 -14.72
C PRO A 87 8.27 -9.93 -16.17
N THR A 88 8.12 -9.02 -17.13
CA THR A 88 8.54 -9.27 -18.53
C THR A 88 10.03 -9.03 -18.70
N SER A 89 10.62 -8.15 -17.89
CA SER A 89 12.05 -7.90 -17.84
C SER A 89 12.78 -8.82 -16.86
N PRO A 90 13.93 -9.40 -17.21
CA PRO A 90 14.70 -10.24 -16.29
C PRO A 90 15.28 -9.47 -15.09
N SER A 91 15.32 -8.14 -15.14
CA SER A 91 15.76 -7.29 -14.03
C SER A 91 14.64 -6.82 -13.11
N GLY A 92 13.38 -7.10 -13.47
CA GLY A 92 12.19 -6.72 -12.72
C GLY A 92 11.83 -7.69 -11.60
N GLY A 93 10.65 -7.47 -11.02
CA GLY A 93 10.04 -8.38 -10.05
C GLY A 93 9.49 -7.73 -8.77
N ARG A 94 9.88 -6.49 -8.44
CA ARG A 94 9.34 -5.76 -7.29
C ARG A 94 7.84 -5.52 -7.50
N GLY A 95 6.99 -6.14 -6.70
CA GLY A 95 5.54 -5.96 -6.72
C GLY A 95 5.09 -4.73 -5.95
N VAL A 96 4.18 -3.93 -6.50
CA VAL A 96 3.63 -2.67 -5.96
C VAL A 96 2.10 -2.77 -5.96
N PRO A 97 1.41 -2.26 -4.92
CA PRO A 97 1.90 -1.65 -3.68
C PRO A 97 2.31 -2.66 -2.62
N ASP A 98 2.77 -2.18 -1.45
CA ASP A 98 3.01 -3.01 -0.26
C ASP A 98 1.77 -3.11 0.60
N VAL A 99 1.07 -1.99 0.77
CA VAL A 99 -0.10 -1.80 1.62
C VAL A 99 -1.09 -0.86 0.96
N SER A 100 -2.30 -0.76 1.51
CA SER A 100 -3.33 0.16 1.02
C SER A 100 -4.09 0.85 2.16
N ALA A 101 -4.92 1.83 1.82
CA ALA A 101 -6.00 2.39 2.63
C ALA A 101 -6.97 3.13 1.70
N ASP A 102 -8.04 3.72 2.27
CA ASP A 102 -9.04 4.45 1.50
C ASP A 102 -8.40 5.56 0.63
N ALA A 103 -8.65 5.49 -0.67
CA ALA A 103 -8.12 6.41 -1.66
C ALA A 103 -9.19 6.94 -2.63
N ASP A 104 -10.34 6.26 -2.71
CA ASP A 104 -11.40 6.66 -3.61
C ASP A 104 -11.97 8.03 -3.18
N PRO A 105 -11.97 9.07 -4.03
CA PRO A 105 -12.57 10.36 -3.70
C PRO A 105 -14.05 10.28 -3.32
N ASN A 106 -14.77 9.23 -3.74
CA ASN A 106 -16.19 9.04 -3.40
C ASN A 106 -16.39 8.58 -1.95
N SER A 107 -15.42 7.90 -1.34
CA SER A 107 -15.39 7.53 0.08
C SER A 107 -14.41 8.39 0.90
N GLY A 108 -13.60 9.19 0.27
CA GLY A 108 -12.41 9.89 0.72
C GLY A 108 -12.52 10.75 1.98
N TYR A 109 -11.51 11.58 2.18
CA TYR A 109 -11.26 12.31 3.42
C TYR A 109 -11.84 13.72 3.35
N SER A 110 -12.70 14.08 4.33
CA SER A 110 -13.13 15.47 4.49
C SER A 110 -12.01 16.30 5.13
N VAL A 111 -11.48 17.24 4.38
CA VAL A 111 -10.43 18.14 4.83
C VAL A 111 -10.88 19.59 4.75
N ARG A 112 -10.27 20.46 5.55
CA ARG A 112 -10.55 21.89 5.52
C ARG A 112 -9.38 22.63 4.89
N VAL A 113 -9.67 23.33 3.77
CA VAL A 113 -8.68 24.11 3.02
C VAL A 113 -9.24 25.50 2.84
N ASP A 114 -8.50 26.53 3.27
CA ASP A 114 -8.85 27.96 3.14
C ASP A 114 -10.26 28.32 3.61
N GLY A 115 -10.73 27.62 4.67
CA GLY A 115 -12.07 27.86 5.23
C GLY A 115 -13.20 27.05 4.58
N GLU A 116 -12.92 26.32 3.50
CA GLU A 116 -13.88 25.44 2.82
C GLU A 116 -13.65 23.98 3.22
N SER A 117 -14.73 23.18 3.25
CA SER A 117 -14.65 21.73 3.44
C SER A 117 -14.68 21.06 2.08
N VAL A 118 -13.64 20.28 1.77
CA VAL A 118 -13.50 19.54 0.52
C VAL A 118 -13.27 18.06 0.83
N VAL A 119 -13.72 17.18 -0.07
CA VAL A 119 -13.39 15.76 -0.01
C VAL A 119 -12.22 15.51 -0.94
N VAL A 120 -11.19 14.84 -0.44
CA VAL A 120 -10.00 14.47 -1.20
C VAL A 120 -9.79 12.97 -1.16
N GLY A 121 -9.15 12.43 -2.19
CA GLY A 121 -8.77 11.04 -2.31
C GLY A 121 -7.42 10.91 -3.02
N GLY A 122 -7.21 9.76 -3.64
CA GLY A 122 -5.96 9.38 -4.28
C GLY A 122 -5.02 8.64 -3.34
N THR A 123 -4.11 7.84 -3.89
CA THR A 123 -3.05 7.19 -3.12
C THR A 123 -2.13 8.21 -2.44
N SER A 124 -2.18 9.48 -2.91
CA SER A 124 -1.54 10.63 -2.27
C SER A 124 -2.06 10.95 -0.87
N ALA A 125 -3.29 10.52 -0.51
CA ALA A 125 -3.82 10.60 0.86
C ALA A 125 -3.37 9.38 1.70
N VAL A 126 -3.19 8.23 1.09
CA VAL A 126 -2.81 6.98 1.77
C VAL A 126 -1.38 7.03 2.32
N ALA A 127 -0.43 7.54 1.54
CA ALA A 127 0.97 7.60 1.97
C ALA A 127 1.18 8.41 3.27
N PRO A 128 0.65 9.65 3.42
CA PRO A 128 0.76 10.37 4.68
C PRO A 128 -0.06 9.76 5.81
N LEU A 129 -1.19 9.07 5.52
CA LEU A 129 -1.93 8.32 6.54
C LEU A 129 -1.07 7.20 7.13
N TRP A 130 -0.39 6.40 6.30
CA TRP A 130 0.55 5.38 6.76
C TRP A 130 1.74 5.99 7.50
N ALA A 131 2.28 7.12 7.02
CA ALA A 131 3.37 7.82 7.73
C ALA A 131 2.93 8.28 9.12
N GLY A 132 1.71 8.83 9.26
CA GLY A 132 1.11 9.21 10.54
C GLY A 132 0.88 8.01 11.46
N LEU A 133 0.37 6.90 10.94
CA LEU A 133 0.19 5.66 11.70
C LEU A 133 1.52 5.12 12.22
N ILE A 134 2.56 5.08 11.38
CA ILE A 134 3.91 4.66 11.76
C ILE A 134 4.50 5.57 12.84
N ALA A 135 4.29 6.89 12.73
CA ALA A 135 4.75 7.84 13.75
C ALA A 135 4.06 7.60 15.10
N LEU A 136 2.76 7.34 15.11
CA LEU A 136 2.02 6.97 16.32
C LEU A 136 2.52 5.65 16.92
N MET A 137 2.74 4.63 16.08
CA MET A 137 3.31 3.35 16.53
C MET A 137 4.71 3.54 17.13
N ASN A 138 5.58 4.32 16.50
CA ASN A 138 6.91 4.63 17.05
C ASN A 138 6.83 5.29 18.43
N GLN A 139 5.86 6.20 18.60
CA GLN A 139 5.61 6.84 19.90
C GLN A 139 5.16 5.83 20.97
N GLN A 140 4.22 4.96 20.63
CA GLN A 140 3.68 3.95 21.55
C GLN A 140 4.73 2.89 21.92
N LEU A 141 5.50 2.43 20.95
CA LEU A 141 6.55 1.44 21.15
C LEU A 141 7.80 2.01 21.83
N GLY A 142 7.94 3.34 21.89
CA GLY A 142 9.13 4.01 22.43
C GLY A 142 10.39 3.82 21.57
N THR A 143 10.24 3.28 20.36
CA THR A 143 11.34 3.03 19.42
C THR A 143 10.84 3.08 17.97
N SER A 144 11.76 3.34 17.02
CA SER A 144 11.42 3.33 15.60
C SER A 144 11.19 1.90 15.10
N VAL A 145 10.12 1.70 14.32
CA VAL A 145 9.91 0.43 13.58
C VAL A 145 10.94 0.25 12.46
N GLY A 146 11.64 1.31 12.07
CA GLY A 146 12.69 1.26 11.05
C GLY A 146 12.14 1.20 9.63
N PHE A 147 12.88 0.55 8.73
CA PHE A 147 12.38 0.19 7.41
C PHE A 147 11.37 -0.95 7.57
N ILE A 148 10.07 -0.63 7.45
CA ILE A 148 8.99 -1.50 7.91
C ILE A 148 8.69 -2.69 6.97
N ASN A 149 9.00 -2.58 5.65
CA ASN A 149 8.59 -3.58 4.66
C ASN A 149 8.92 -5.03 5.06
N PRO A 150 10.15 -5.39 5.45
CA PRO A 150 10.46 -6.78 5.85
C PRO A 150 9.60 -7.27 7.01
N LYS A 151 9.23 -6.38 7.94
CA LYS A 151 8.38 -6.74 9.08
C LYS A 151 6.95 -7.03 8.60
N LEU A 152 6.36 -6.17 7.75
CA LEU A 152 5.01 -6.36 7.21
C LEU A 152 4.89 -7.68 6.44
N TYR A 153 5.84 -7.96 5.56
CA TYR A 153 5.86 -9.22 4.80
C TYR A 153 6.12 -10.44 5.69
N GLY A 154 6.82 -10.28 6.82
CA GLY A 154 6.96 -11.31 7.85
C GLY A 154 5.66 -11.62 8.58
N LEU A 155 4.71 -10.68 8.62
CA LEU A 155 3.37 -10.86 9.19
C LEU A 155 2.40 -11.57 8.23
N ASN A 156 2.78 -11.78 6.97
CA ASN A 156 1.97 -12.37 5.90
C ASN A 156 1.65 -13.87 6.09
N GLY A 157 1.74 -14.39 7.28
CA GLY A 157 1.32 -15.74 7.66
C GLY A 157 -0.05 -15.81 8.32
N TYR A 158 -0.85 -14.74 8.25
CA TYR A 158 -2.18 -14.67 8.87
C TYR A 158 -3.31 -14.74 7.82
N PRO A 159 -3.56 -15.93 7.22
CA PRO A 159 -4.69 -16.09 6.28
C PRO A 159 -6.04 -16.06 6.98
N ASN A 160 -6.04 -15.99 8.31
CA ASN A 160 -7.25 -15.97 9.12
C ASN A 160 -7.47 -14.56 9.68
N SER A 161 -8.36 -13.81 9.05
CA SER A 161 -8.92 -12.58 9.60
C SER A 161 -9.51 -12.84 11.02
N PRO A 162 -9.32 -11.91 11.95
CA PRO A 162 -8.80 -10.57 11.77
C PRO A 162 -7.29 -10.48 12.08
N GLY A 163 -6.46 -10.27 11.04
CA GLY A 163 -5.03 -10.01 11.15
C GLY A 163 -4.67 -8.55 11.42
N PRO A 164 -3.37 -8.22 11.47
CA PRO A 164 -2.87 -6.84 11.57
C PRO A 164 -3.15 -5.99 10.33
N LEU A 165 -3.36 -6.64 9.20
CA LEU A 165 -3.81 -6.05 7.94
C LEU A 165 -5.11 -6.75 7.52
N ARG A 166 -6.04 -5.96 6.98
CA ARG A 166 -7.25 -6.46 6.34
C ARG A 166 -6.92 -6.80 4.89
N ASP A 167 -7.03 -8.06 4.56
CA ASP A 167 -6.89 -8.56 3.20
C ASP A 167 -8.06 -8.07 2.32
N ILE A 168 -7.75 -7.45 1.18
CA ILE A 168 -8.72 -6.90 0.23
C ILE A 168 -8.80 -7.84 -0.96
N THR A 169 -9.90 -8.54 -1.10
CA THR A 169 -10.04 -9.66 -2.05
C THR A 169 -11.02 -9.41 -3.20
N ALA A 170 -11.44 -8.17 -3.38
CA ALA A 170 -12.38 -7.79 -4.42
C ALA A 170 -12.02 -6.45 -5.05
N GLY A 171 -12.28 -6.32 -6.35
CA GLY A 171 -11.97 -5.15 -7.17
C GLY A 171 -10.77 -5.38 -8.08
N SER A 172 -10.46 -4.38 -8.91
CA SER A 172 -9.43 -4.47 -9.95
C SER A 172 -8.92 -3.08 -10.27
N ASN A 173 -7.67 -2.97 -10.74
CA ASN A 173 -7.10 -1.71 -11.24
C ASN A 173 -6.88 -1.72 -12.78
N GLY A 174 -7.50 -2.66 -13.46
CA GLY A 174 -7.40 -2.85 -14.91
C GLY A 174 -6.68 -4.14 -15.28
N ALA A 175 -5.37 -4.20 -15.17
CA ALA A 175 -4.60 -5.40 -15.51
C ALA A 175 -4.57 -6.44 -14.40
N TYR A 176 -4.85 -6.05 -13.16
CA TYR A 176 -4.75 -6.93 -11.98
C TYR A 176 -6.03 -6.89 -11.16
N ASP A 177 -6.39 -8.06 -10.61
CA ASP A 177 -7.48 -8.21 -9.67
C ASP A 177 -6.94 -8.32 -8.24
N ALA A 178 -7.70 -7.79 -7.28
CA ALA A 178 -7.46 -8.03 -5.87
C ALA A 178 -7.78 -9.47 -5.51
N GLY A 179 -6.95 -10.08 -4.67
CA GLY A 179 -7.05 -11.49 -4.33
C GLY A 179 -6.60 -11.81 -2.91
N VAL A 180 -6.65 -13.08 -2.52
CA VAL A 180 -6.22 -13.50 -1.18
C VAL A 180 -4.71 -13.36 -1.04
N GLY A 181 -4.29 -12.69 0.03
CA GLY A 181 -2.89 -12.40 0.34
C GLY A 181 -2.41 -11.14 -0.36
N TRP A 182 -1.13 -11.10 -0.74
CA TRP A 182 -0.61 -9.96 -1.48
C TRP A 182 -1.10 -9.96 -2.93
N ASP A 183 -1.55 -8.82 -3.41
CA ASP A 183 -1.91 -8.62 -4.83
C ASP A 183 -1.37 -7.27 -5.37
N PRO A 184 -1.26 -7.12 -6.72
CA PRO A 184 -0.70 -5.91 -7.33
C PRO A 184 -1.65 -4.70 -7.36
N VAL A 185 -2.72 -4.70 -6.56
CA VAL A 185 -3.71 -3.61 -6.49
C VAL A 185 -3.72 -2.98 -5.10
N THR A 186 -3.74 -3.84 -4.05
CA THR A 186 -3.89 -3.43 -2.66
C THR A 186 -2.74 -3.88 -1.76
N GLY A 187 -1.76 -4.60 -2.30
CA GLY A 187 -0.65 -5.13 -1.53
C GLY A 187 -1.11 -6.13 -0.47
N LEU A 188 -0.60 -6.00 0.74
CA LEU A 188 -1.01 -6.81 1.90
C LEU A 188 -2.35 -6.35 2.51
N GLY A 189 -2.96 -5.28 1.96
CA GLY A 189 -4.23 -4.74 2.40
C GLY A 189 -4.13 -3.51 3.32
N SER A 190 -5.24 -3.15 3.96
CA SER A 190 -5.41 -1.95 4.80
C SER A 190 -5.14 -2.23 6.29
N PRO A 191 -4.70 -1.23 7.09
CA PRO A 191 -4.23 -1.46 8.45
C PRO A 191 -5.38 -1.58 9.47
N ASP A 192 -5.28 -2.55 10.37
CA ASP A 192 -5.87 -2.47 11.71
C ASP A 192 -4.77 -1.94 12.66
N GLY A 193 -4.81 -0.64 12.95
CA GLY A 193 -3.71 0.04 13.65
C GLY A 193 -3.38 -0.58 15.01
N ALA A 194 -4.39 -0.97 15.79
CA ALA A 194 -4.18 -1.57 17.11
C ALA A 194 -3.53 -2.96 17.03
N ARG A 195 -3.95 -3.76 16.04
CA ARG A 195 -3.38 -5.10 15.82
C ARG A 195 -2.00 -5.04 15.22
N LEU A 196 -1.78 -4.06 14.31
CA LEU A 196 -0.48 -3.86 13.69
C LEU A 196 0.57 -3.41 14.73
N GLU A 197 0.22 -2.48 15.61
CA GLU A 197 1.05 -2.06 16.73
C GLU A 197 1.45 -3.26 17.60
N LYS A 198 0.46 -4.07 18.00
CA LYS A 198 0.71 -5.28 18.80
C LYS A 198 1.58 -6.32 18.10
N ALA A 199 1.47 -6.43 16.77
CA ALA A 199 2.25 -7.38 15.99
C ALA A 199 3.70 -6.91 15.77
N LEU A 200 3.98 -5.63 15.92
CA LEU A 200 5.30 -5.01 15.77
C LEU A 200 6.01 -4.73 17.12
N SER A 201 5.32 -4.96 18.24
CA SER A 201 5.85 -4.81 19.62
C SER A 201 6.78 -6.02 20.07
#